data_a951a1a35733c609571017a6356e06ba
#
_entry.id   a951a1a35733c609571017a6356e06ba
#
_cell.length_a   1.000
_cell.length_b   1.000
_cell.length_c   1.000
_cell.angle_alpha   90.00
_cell.angle_beta   90.00
_cell.angle_gamma   90.00
#
_symmetry.space_group_name_H-M   'P 1'
#
loop_
_entity.id
_entity.type
_entity.pdbx_description
1 polymer ?
#
loop_
_entity_poly.entity_id
_entity_poly.type
_entity_poly.pdbx_seq_one_letter_code
_entity_poly.pdbx_strand_id
1 'polypeptide(L)'
;FDLREDDVYWCTADVGWVTGHSYIAYGPLANGATAVVFEGVPNYPTVSRFWEVVDKHQVTIFYTAPTAIRALMREGEAPVKKTSRASIRVLGSVGEPINPEAWRWYYDVVGEGRCPIVDTWWQTETGGVLISPLPGATDLKPGSASNPFYGVQPALVDANGELLEGATEGNLVLLDSWPGQMRTVYGDHPRFID
;
A
#
# COMPACT_ATOMS: atom_id res chain seq x y z
N PHE A 1 -1.27 7.68 -4.62
CA PHE A 1 -1.89 6.97 -5.75
C PHE A 1 -2.26 7.89 -6.93
N ASP A 2 -2.04 9.21 -6.82
CA ASP A 2 -2.48 10.15 -7.85
C ASP A 2 -3.97 9.98 -8.17
N LEU A 3 -4.82 10.08 -7.13
CA LEU A 3 -6.26 9.88 -7.24
C LEU A 3 -6.89 10.89 -8.22
N ARG A 4 -7.71 10.39 -9.14
CA ARG A 4 -8.45 11.17 -10.15
C ARG A 4 -9.95 11.05 -9.91
N GLU A 5 -10.70 11.97 -10.46
CA GLU A 5 -12.17 12.05 -10.28
C GLU A 5 -12.90 10.80 -10.77
N ASP A 6 -12.40 10.17 -11.83
CA ASP A 6 -12.98 8.98 -12.47
C ASP A 6 -12.40 7.65 -11.95
N ASP A 7 -11.52 7.68 -10.93
CA ASP A 7 -10.94 6.47 -10.38
C ASP A 7 -11.95 5.61 -9.60
N VAL A 8 -11.82 4.31 -9.81
CA VAL A 8 -12.42 3.27 -8.97
C VAL A 8 -11.32 2.63 -8.15
N TYR A 9 -11.31 2.94 -6.86
CA TYR A 9 -10.31 2.49 -5.92
C TYR A 9 -10.74 1.22 -5.20
N TRP A 10 -9.87 0.23 -5.10
CA TRP A 10 -10.12 -0.97 -4.32
C TRP A 10 -8.92 -1.33 -3.44
N CYS A 11 -9.11 -1.24 -2.14
CA CYS A 11 -8.21 -1.79 -1.13
C CYS A 11 -8.79 -3.10 -0.59
N THR A 12 -7.98 -4.16 -0.56
CA THR A 12 -8.43 -5.49 -0.13
C THR A 12 -8.11 -5.80 1.33
N ALA A 13 -7.67 -4.82 2.11
CA ALA A 13 -7.40 -4.99 3.53
C ALA A 13 -8.70 -5.32 4.30
N ASP A 14 -8.56 -6.03 5.42
CA ASP A 14 -9.65 -6.24 6.35
C ASP A 14 -10.00 -4.94 7.08
N VAL A 15 -11.30 -4.63 7.19
CA VAL A 15 -11.77 -3.42 7.89
C VAL A 15 -11.50 -3.43 9.40
N GLY A 16 -11.16 -4.58 9.96
CA GLY A 16 -10.74 -4.72 11.36
C GLY A 16 -9.31 -4.23 11.62
N TRP A 17 -8.52 -3.97 10.57
CA TRP A 17 -7.18 -3.41 10.67
C TRP A 17 -7.17 -1.92 10.35
N VAL A 18 -6.15 -1.20 10.84
CA VAL A 18 -6.00 0.24 10.58
C VAL A 18 -5.95 0.57 9.07
N THR A 19 -5.41 -0.32 8.23
CA THR A 19 -5.45 -0.14 6.78
C THR A 19 -6.87 -0.06 6.25
N GLY A 20 -7.78 -0.89 6.78
CA GLY A 20 -9.20 -0.81 6.45
C GLY A 20 -9.83 0.51 6.90
N HIS A 21 -9.46 1.01 8.08
CA HIS A 21 -9.93 2.30 8.56
C HIS A 21 -9.41 3.46 7.69
N SER A 22 -8.09 3.57 7.52
CA SER A 22 -7.47 4.68 6.82
C SER A 22 -7.67 4.62 5.29
N TYR A 23 -7.62 3.44 4.69
CA TYR A 23 -7.55 3.26 3.23
C TYR A 23 -8.73 2.51 2.60
N ILE A 24 -9.76 2.15 3.36
CA ILE A 24 -11.05 1.71 2.80
C ILE A 24 -12.13 2.72 3.16
N ALA A 25 -12.25 3.08 4.45
CA ALA A 25 -13.33 3.95 4.91
C ALA A 25 -12.95 5.44 4.85
N TYR A 26 -12.00 5.89 5.66
CA TYR A 26 -11.81 7.33 5.87
C TYR A 26 -11.12 8.05 4.71
N GLY A 27 -9.98 7.56 4.27
CA GLY A 27 -9.18 8.21 3.22
C GLY A 27 -9.91 8.33 1.88
N PRO A 28 -10.41 7.24 1.30
CA PRO A 28 -11.14 7.30 0.03
C PRO A 28 -12.39 8.18 0.11
N LEU A 29 -13.20 8.05 1.15
CA LEU A 29 -14.45 8.82 1.28
C LEU A 29 -14.17 10.31 1.53
N ALA A 30 -13.15 10.64 2.33
CA ALA A 30 -12.75 12.03 2.56
C ALA A 30 -12.25 12.73 1.29
N ASN A 31 -11.76 11.96 0.32
CA ASN A 31 -11.31 12.45 -0.99
C ASN A 31 -12.39 12.32 -2.09
N GLY A 32 -13.61 11.92 -1.75
CA GLY A 32 -14.69 11.74 -2.72
C GLY A 32 -14.46 10.60 -3.73
N ALA A 33 -13.59 9.64 -3.39
CA ALA A 33 -13.28 8.53 -4.27
C ALA A 33 -14.42 7.51 -4.38
N THR A 34 -14.62 6.95 -5.56
CA THR A 34 -15.43 5.73 -5.70
C THR A 34 -14.63 4.54 -5.19
N ALA A 35 -15.08 3.93 -4.10
CA ALA A 35 -14.41 2.81 -3.47
C ALA A 35 -15.22 1.51 -3.59
N VAL A 36 -14.54 0.41 -3.96
CA VAL A 36 -15.12 -0.93 -3.92
C VAL A 36 -15.02 -1.47 -2.51
N VAL A 37 -16.15 -1.84 -1.93
CA VAL A 37 -16.24 -2.59 -0.67
C VAL A 37 -16.59 -4.03 -1.00
N PHE A 38 -15.73 -4.96 -0.60
CA PHE A 38 -15.82 -6.35 -0.99
C PHE A 38 -15.90 -7.27 0.22
N GLU A 39 -17.01 -8.00 0.33
CA GLU A 39 -17.19 -9.07 1.32
C GLU A 39 -16.78 -10.42 0.71
N GLY A 40 -15.58 -10.87 1.04
CA GLY A 40 -15.06 -12.11 0.48
C GLY A 40 -13.57 -12.30 0.68
N VAL A 41 -13.08 -13.40 0.13
CA VAL A 41 -11.65 -13.77 0.15
C VAL A 41 -11.11 -13.92 -1.28
N PRO A 42 -9.77 -13.83 -1.49
CA PRO A 42 -9.20 -13.73 -2.83
C PRO A 42 -9.40 -14.98 -3.71
N ASN A 43 -9.64 -16.13 -3.11
CA ASN A 43 -9.67 -17.43 -3.78
C ASN A 43 -11.02 -18.17 -3.72
N TYR A 44 -12.11 -17.50 -3.33
CA TYR A 44 -13.45 -18.07 -3.30
C TYR A 44 -14.43 -17.26 -4.15
N PRO A 45 -15.29 -17.90 -4.95
CA PRO A 45 -15.41 -19.34 -5.22
C PRO A 45 -14.31 -19.91 -6.12
N THR A 46 -13.49 -19.05 -6.73
CA THR A 46 -12.36 -19.42 -7.61
C THR A 46 -11.15 -18.55 -7.32
N VAL A 47 -9.96 -19.04 -7.67
CA VAL A 47 -8.70 -18.27 -7.55
C VAL A 47 -8.62 -17.07 -8.50
N SER A 48 -9.58 -16.91 -9.42
CA SER A 48 -9.72 -15.73 -10.28
C SER A 48 -10.55 -14.60 -9.64
N ARG A 49 -11.06 -14.80 -8.42
CA ARG A 49 -12.06 -13.92 -7.80
C ARG A 49 -11.67 -12.45 -7.77
N PHE A 50 -10.44 -12.12 -7.37
CA PHE A 50 -9.98 -10.74 -7.35
C PHE A 50 -9.97 -10.11 -8.75
N TRP A 51 -9.56 -10.86 -9.73
CA TRP A 51 -9.46 -10.39 -11.11
C TRP A 51 -10.84 -10.22 -11.75
N GLU A 52 -11.80 -11.05 -11.38
CA GLU A 52 -13.21 -10.90 -11.76
C GLU A 52 -13.84 -9.63 -11.15
N VAL A 53 -13.48 -9.28 -9.92
CA VAL A 53 -13.91 -8.03 -9.27
C VAL A 53 -13.28 -6.81 -9.97
N VAL A 54 -11.98 -6.87 -10.26
CA VAL A 54 -11.27 -5.82 -11.00
C VAL A 54 -11.95 -5.56 -12.34
N ASP A 55 -12.18 -6.60 -13.13
CA ASP A 55 -12.79 -6.50 -14.46
C ASP A 55 -14.25 -6.00 -14.37
N LYS A 56 -15.06 -6.61 -13.50
CA LYS A 56 -16.47 -6.27 -13.34
C LYS A 56 -16.69 -4.81 -12.94
N HIS A 57 -15.87 -4.30 -12.01
CA HIS A 57 -16.02 -2.95 -11.45
C HIS A 57 -15.09 -1.93 -12.08
N GLN A 58 -14.29 -2.34 -13.07
CA GLN A 58 -13.34 -1.47 -13.78
C GLN A 58 -12.40 -0.73 -12.80
N VAL A 59 -11.84 -1.50 -11.86
CA VAL A 59 -10.95 -0.97 -10.83
C VAL A 59 -9.71 -0.34 -11.48
N THR A 60 -9.42 0.91 -11.11
CA THR A 60 -8.29 1.67 -11.66
C THR A 60 -7.09 1.72 -10.70
N ILE A 61 -7.34 1.66 -9.40
CA ILE A 61 -6.33 1.61 -8.35
C ILE A 61 -6.58 0.34 -7.52
N PHE A 62 -5.62 -0.57 -7.53
CA PHE A 62 -5.70 -1.83 -6.78
C PHE A 62 -4.62 -1.89 -5.69
N TYR A 63 -5.05 -1.89 -4.42
CA TYR A 63 -4.18 -1.82 -3.25
C TYR A 63 -4.36 -3.05 -2.37
N THR A 64 -3.29 -3.83 -2.17
CA THR A 64 -3.37 -5.12 -1.49
C THR A 64 -2.09 -5.44 -0.72
N ALA A 65 -2.14 -6.52 0.09
CA ALA A 65 -1.00 -6.94 0.88
C ALA A 65 -0.10 -7.95 0.12
N PRO A 66 1.24 -7.92 0.33
CA PRO A 66 2.17 -8.89 -0.23
C PRO A 66 1.81 -10.35 0.06
N THR A 67 1.22 -10.63 1.21
CA THR A 67 0.73 -11.98 1.53
C THR A 67 -0.37 -12.44 0.57
N ALA A 68 -1.30 -11.56 0.20
CA ALA A 68 -2.32 -11.88 -0.81
C ALA A 68 -1.68 -12.06 -2.19
N ILE A 69 -0.73 -11.19 -2.57
CA ILE A 69 0.01 -11.29 -3.84
C ILE A 69 0.74 -12.64 -3.92
N ARG A 70 1.47 -13.04 -2.88
CA ARG A 70 2.18 -14.33 -2.84
C ARG A 70 1.23 -15.54 -2.90
N ALA A 71 0.07 -15.45 -2.28
CA ALA A 71 -0.95 -16.48 -2.34
C ALA A 71 -1.49 -16.64 -3.77
N LEU A 72 -1.81 -15.54 -4.44
CA LEU A 72 -2.29 -15.54 -5.83
C LEU A 72 -1.21 -15.96 -6.83
N MET A 73 0.05 -15.58 -6.60
CA MET A 73 1.20 -15.97 -7.39
C MET A 73 1.40 -17.51 -7.42
N ARG A 74 1.15 -18.18 -6.29
CA ARG A 74 1.24 -19.66 -6.21
C ARG A 74 0.22 -20.38 -7.09
N GLU A 75 -0.90 -19.74 -7.38
CA GLU A 75 -1.94 -20.27 -8.27
C GLU A 75 -1.59 -20.12 -9.76
N GLY A 76 -0.46 -19.45 -10.05
CA GLY A 76 0.05 -19.20 -11.39
C GLY A 76 -0.63 -18.04 -12.10
N GLU A 77 -0.27 -17.85 -13.37
CA GLU A 77 -0.73 -16.70 -14.16
C GLU A 77 -2.09 -16.92 -14.84
N ALA A 78 -2.48 -18.17 -15.07
CA ALA A 78 -3.69 -18.49 -15.82
C ALA A 78 -4.97 -17.89 -15.19
N PRO A 79 -5.18 -17.93 -13.86
CA PRO A 79 -6.32 -17.27 -13.23
C PRO A 79 -6.34 -15.76 -13.44
N VAL A 80 -5.17 -15.11 -13.41
CA VAL A 80 -5.03 -13.65 -13.63
C VAL A 80 -5.42 -13.29 -15.07
N LYS A 81 -4.96 -14.08 -16.03
CA LYS A 81 -5.13 -13.84 -17.47
C LYS A 81 -6.54 -14.14 -18.00
N LYS A 82 -7.43 -14.73 -17.19
CA LYS A 82 -8.81 -15.01 -17.57
C LYS A 82 -9.69 -13.79 -17.74
N THR A 83 -9.34 -12.69 -17.09
CA THR A 83 -10.12 -11.45 -17.07
C THR A 83 -9.29 -10.28 -17.56
N SER A 84 -9.95 -9.17 -17.90
CA SER A 84 -9.27 -7.95 -18.25
C SER A 84 -8.78 -7.21 -16.98
N ARG A 85 -7.58 -6.65 -17.05
CA ARG A 85 -7.02 -5.73 -16.05
C ARG A 85 -6.67 -4.39 -16.71
N ALA A 86 -7.22 -4.16 -17.90
CA ALA A 86 -6.92 -2.98 -18.69
C ALA A 86 -7.32 -1.67 -17.98
N SER A 87 -8.29 -1.72 -17.06
CA SER A 87 -8.70 -0.59 -16.24
C SER A 87 -7.67 -0.18 -15.20
N ILE A 88 -6.86 -1.11 -14.70
CA ILE A 88 -5.86 -0.78 -13.66
C ILE A 88 -4.81 0.18 -14.24
N ARG A 89 -4.60 1.29 -13.56
CA ARG A 89 -3.53 2.24 -13.87
C ARG A 89 -2.46 2.32 -12.79
N VAL A 90 -2.80 1.99 -11.53
CA VAL A 90 -1.88 1.96 -10.39
C VAL A 90 -2.11 0.72 -9.56
N LEU A 91 -1.03 0.08 -9.19
CA LEU A 91 -0.98 -0.99 -8.20
C LEU A 91 -0.42 -0.46 -6.88
N GLY A 92 -0.83 -1.02 -5.76
CA GLY A 92 -0.28 -0.65 -4.46
C GLY A 92 -0.01 -1.87 -3.57
N SER A 93 0.96 -1.73 -2.69
CA SER A 93 1.38 -2.74 -1.72
C SER A 93 1.40 -2.16 -0.32
N VAL A 94 0.89 -2.90 0.68
CA VAL A 94 0.71 -2.45 2.05
C VAL A 94 0.80 -3.56 3.08
N GLY A 95 1.26 -3.19 4.28
CA GLY A 95 1.14 -3.99 5.50
C GLY A 95 2.38 -4.80 5.86
N GLU A 96 3.24 -5.09 4.91
CA GLU A 96 4.52 -5.78 5.09
C GLU A 96 5.46 -5.48 3.92
N PRO A 97 6.78 -5.67 4.06
CA PRO A 97 7.69 -5.55 2.92
C PRO A 97 7.35 -6.56 1.83
N ILE A 98 7.29 -6.09 0.59
CA ILE A 98 7.16 -6.97 -0.57
C ILE A 98 8.54 -7.38 -1.07
N ASN A 99 8.79 -8.70 -1.19
CA ASN A 99 10.04 -9.16 -1.76
C ASN A 99 10.12 -8.89 -3.27
N PRO A 100 11.33 -8.70 -3.84
CA PRO A 100 11.50 -8.34 -5.24
C PRO A 100 10.87 -9.30 -6.25
N GLU A 101 10.80 -10.60 -5.93
CA GLU A 101 10.16 -11.61 -6.80
C GLU A 101 8.64 -11.38 -6.90
N ALA A 102 7.95 -11.24 -5.76
CA ALA A 102 6.51 -10.96 -5.75
C ALA A 102 6.21 -9.57 -6.35
N TRP A 103 7.08 -8.58 -6.11
CA TRP A 103 6.97 -7.27 -6.73
C TRP A 103 7.02 -7.35 -8.26
N ARG A 104 8.00 -8.10 -8.82
CA ARG A 104 8.12 -8.28 -10.28
C ARG A 104 6.92 -9.02 -10.86
N TRP A 105 6.47 -10.10 -10.21
CA TRP A 105 5.26 -10.81 -10.64
C TRP A 105 4.04 -9.88 -10.63
N TYR A 106 3.89 -9.06 -9.60
CA TYR A 106 2.80 -8.10 -9.49
C TYR A 106 2.86 -7.06 -10.60
N TYR A 107 4.06 -6.56 -10.91
CA TYR A 107 4.29 -5.62 -12.00
C TYR A 107 4.05 -6.24 -13.37
N ASP A 108 4.68 -7.37 -13.65
CA ASP A 108 4.69 -7.99 -15.00
C ASP A 108 3.36 -8.69 -15.32
N VAL A 109 2.80 -9.45 -14.36
CA VAL A 109 1.63 -10.30 -14.61
C VAL A 109 0.33 -9.54 -14.34
N VAL A 110 0.21 -8.88 -13.18
CA VAL A 110 -1.02 -8.16 -12.84
C VAL A 110 -1.06 -6.82 -13.54
N GLY A 111 0.02 -6.06 -13.47
CA GLY A 111 0.16 -4.73 -14.06
C GLY A 111 0.50 -4.73 -15.55
N GLU A 112 0.79 -5.89 -16.14
CA GLU A 112 1.16 -6.05 -17.56
C GLU A 112 2.35 -5.16 -17.98
N GLY A 113 3.29 -4.93 -17.05
CA GLY A 113 4.47 -4.07 -17.23
C GLY A 113 4.18 -2.57 -17.40
N ARG A 114 2.93 -2.13 -17.24
CA ARG A 114 2.49 -0.73 -17.48
C ARG A 114 2.06 0.02 -16.23
N CYS A 115 1.64 -0.71 -15.17
CA CYS A 115 1.13 -0.07 -13.97
C CYS A 115 2.24 0.15 -12.94
N PRO A 116 2.51 1.38 -12.51
CA PRO A 116 3.45 1.62 -11.42
C PRO A 116 2.95 0.97 -10.13
N ILE A 117 3.89 0.44 -9.34
CA ILE A 117 3.61 -0.09 -8.00
C ILE A 117 3.96 0.97 -6.95
N VAL A 118 2.97 1.39 -6.21
CA VAL A 118 3.10 2.25 -5.03
C VAL A 118 3.29 1.33 -3.82
N ASP A 119 4.53 1.03 -3.48
CA ASP A 119 4.90 0.27 -2.30
C ASP A 119 4.97 1.21 -1.10
N THR A 120 4.10 1.02 -0.12
CA THR A 120 3.90 1.98 0.95
C THR A 120 4.48 1.47 2.26
N TRP A 121 5.24 2.32 2.96
CA TRP A 121 5.68 2.07 4.32
C TRP A 121 4.95 3.00 5.30
N TRP A 122 4.35 2.40 6.30
CA TRP A 122 3.70 3.05 7.43
C TRP A 122 3.36 2.04 8.52
N GLN A 123 2.86 2.52 9.64
CA GLN A 123 2.46 1.68 10.79
C GLN A 123 1.09 2.12 11.30
N THR A 124 0.48 1.30 12.15
CA THR A 124 -0.76 1.65 12.87
C THR A 124 -0.58 2.97 13.62
N GLU A 125 0.56 3.14 14.25
CA GLU A 125 0.93 4.31 15.05
C GLU A 125 1.10 5.58 14.23
N THR A 126 1.40 5.45 12.95
CA THR A 126 1.55 6.61 12.06
C THR A 126 0.23 7.06 11.42
N GLY A 127 -0.82 6.22 11.46
CA GLY A 127 -2.16 6.50 10.94
C GLY A 127 -2.29 6.52 9.42
N GLY A 128 -1.19 6.66 8.70
CA GLY A 128 -1.13 6.71 7.24
C GLY A 128 0.28 6.61 6.71
N VAL A 129 0.41 6.62 5.38
CA VAL A 129 1.66 6.43 4.63
C VAL A 129 2.66 7.55 4.93
N LEU A 130 3.90 7.16 5.26
CA LEU A 130 5.02 8.05 5.50
C LEU A 130 6.13 7.95 4.45
N ILE A 131 6.32 6.78 3.84
CA ILE A 131 7.32 6.57 2.78
C ILE A 131 6.62 5.87 1.63
N SER A 132 6.74 6.43 0.42
CA SER A 132 6.02 5.95 -0.75
C SER A 132 6.58 6.53 -2.05
N PRO A 133 6.72 5.75 -3.12
CA PRO A 133 6.96 6.31 -4.43
C PRO A 133 5.72 7.07 -4.92
N LEU A 134 5.95 8.07 -5.77
CA LEU A 134 4.89 8.80 -6.47
C LEU A 134 4.72 8.21 -7.87
N PRO A 135 3.52 7.77 -8.26
CA PRO A 135 3.28 7.19 -9.59
C PRO A 135 3.71 8.13 -10.71
N GLY A 136 4.59 7.65 -11.60
CA GLY A 136 5.07 8.42 -12.74
C GLY A 136 6.12 9.49 -12.44
N ALA A 137 6.46 9.72 -11.17
CA ALA A 137 7.44 10.73 -10.75
C ALA A 137 8.64 10.17 -9.99
N THR A 138 8.53 8.95 -9.46
CA THR A 138 9.60 8.27 -8.73
C THR A 138 10.06 7.04 -9.50
N ASP A 139 11.38 6.87 -9.65
CA ASP A 139 11.95 5.62 -10.16
C ASP A 139 11.64 4.49 -9.18
N LEU A 140 10.98 3.44 -9.68
CA LEU A 140 10.53 2.33 -8.87
C LEU A 140 11.67 1.34 -8.62
N LYS A 141 11.78 0.86 -7.37
CA LYS A 141 12.73 -0.16 -6.97
C LYS A 141 11.99 -1.33 -6.32
N PRO A 142 12.09 -2.56 -6.87
CA PRO A 142 11.47 -3.72 -6.27
C PRO A 142 11.84 -3.92 -4.79
N GLY A 143 10.84 -3.95 -3.92
CA GLY A 143 11.02 -4.14 -2.48
C GLY A 143 11.42 -2.89 -1.72
N SER A 144 11.19 -1.69 -2.27
CA SER A 144 11.48 -0.43 -1.60
C SER A 144 10.31 0.53 -1.68
N ALA A 145 9.93 1.12 -0.55
CA ALA A 145 8.97 2.24 -0.49
C ALA A 145 9.57 3.57 -0.98
N SER A 146 10.86 3.60 -1.30
CA SER A 146 11.62 4.65 -1.99
C SER A 146 11.84 5.92 -1.19
N ASN A 147 10.90 6.88 -1.22
CA ASN A 147 11.13 8.24 -0.73
C ASN A 147 10.16 8.63 0.40
N PRO A 148 10.60 9.49 1.32
CA PRO A 148 9.69 10.10 2.29
C PRO A 148 8.56 10.84 1.58
N PHE A 149 7.36 10.72 2.15
CA PHE A 149 6.23 11.53 1.70
C PHE A 149 6.40 12.98 2.15
N TYR A 150 5.63 13.89 1.54
CA TYR A 150 5.75 15.33 1.81
C TYR A 150 5.58 15.67 3.29
N GLY A 151 6.54 16.40 3.85
CA GLY A 151 6.55 16.82 5.24
C GLY A 151 7.05 15.77 6.23
N VAL A 152 7.44 14.58 5.77
CA VAL A 152 8.01 13.52 6.61
C VAL A 152 9.53 13.58 6.56
N GLN A 153 10.19 13.55 7.72
CA GLN A 153 11.63 13.64 7.88
C GLN A 153 12.18 12.36 8.53
N PRO A 154 12.36 11.25 7.79
CA PRO A 154 12.96 10.04 8.31
C PRO A 154 14.48 10.18 8.40
N ALA A 155 15.07 9.49 9.37
CA ALA A 155 16.50 9.30 9.48
C ALA A 155 16.82 7.87 9.95
N LEU A 156 18.05 7.44 9.75
CA LEU A 156 18.56 6.21 10.33
C LEU A 156 19.47 6.54 11.51
N VAL A 157 19.32 5.79 12.58
CA VAL A 157 20.18 5.90 13.75
C VAL A 157 20.76 4.54 14.12
N ASP A 158 21.91 4.56 14.80
CA ASP A 158 22.52 3.37 15.38
C ASP A 158 21.80 2.93 16.67
N ALA A 159 22.34 1.93 17.34
CA ALA A 159 21.81 1.42 18.61
C ALA A 159 21.87 2.43 19.79
N ASN A 160 22.69 3.47 19.66
CA ASN A 160 22.85 4.52 20.69
C ASN A 160 22.00 5.77 20.36
N GLY A 161 21.30 5.77 19.21
CA GLY A 161 20.52 6.91 18.75
C GLY A 161 21.32 7.95 17.95
N GLU A 162 22.56 7.65 17.58
CA GLU A 162 23.37 8.56 16.76
C GLU A 162 23.00 8.45 15.30
N LEU A 163 22.89 9.60 14.63
CA LEU A 163 22.52 9.69 13.21
C LEU A 163 23.56 8.99 12.33
N LEU A 164 23.06 8.19 11.40
CA LEU A 164 23.84 7.52 10.37
C LEU A 164 23.72 8.25 9.04
N GLU A 165 24.83 8.39 8.32
CA GLU A 165 24.90 9.04 7.02
C GLU A 165 25.26 8.06 5.91
N GLY A 166 24.84 8.38 4.68
CA GLY A 166 25.15 7.60 3.49
C GLY A 166 24.34 6.30 3.35
N ALA A 167 24.86 5.38 2.52
CA ALA A 167 24.23 4.08 2.28
C ALA A 167 24.54 3.14 3.45
N THR A 168 23.58 2.97 4.36
CA THR A 168 23.76 2.22 5.61
C THR A 168 22.46 1.55 6.05
N GLU A 169 22.53 0.74 7.08
CA GLU A 169 21.39 0.13 7.78
C GLU A 169 21.33 0.62 9.22
N GLY A 170 20.12 0.87 9.72
CA GLY A 170 19.92 1.35 11.08
C GLY A 170 18.45 1.34 11.49
N ASN A 171 18.18 1.82 12.69
CA ASN A 171 16.82 2.02 13.17
C ASN A 171 16.21 3.24 12.47
N LEU A 172 15.04 3.08 11.85
CA LEU A 172 14.31 4.17 11.23
C LEU A 172 13.62 5.00 12.31
N VAL A 173 13.90 6.29 12.32
CA VAL A 173 13.27 7.28 13.20
C VAL A 173 12.65 8.41 12.38
N LEU A 174 11.72 9.13 12.98
CA LEU A 174 11.12 10.35 12.42
C LEU A 174 11.59 11.53 13.25
N LEU A 175 12.23 12.52 12.61
CA LEU A 175 12.86 13.65 13.29
C LEU A 175 11.88 14.74 13.69
N ASP A 176 10.69 14.78 13.08
CA ASP A 176 9.69 15.80 13.32
C ASP A 176 8.28 15.21 13.21
N SER A 177 7.31 15.96 13.70
CA SER A 177 5.89 15.65 13.57
C SER A 177 5.42 15.79 12.12
N TRP A 178 4.32 15.12 11.79
CA TRP A 178 3.66 15.20 10.48
C TRP A 178 2.15 15.40 10.67
N PRO A 179 1.41 15.90 9.66
CA PRO A 179 -0.01 16.23 9.81
C PRO A 179 -0.90 15.09 10.27
N GLY A 180 -0.57 13.85 9.91
CA GLY A 180 -1.33 12.63 10.28
C GLY A 180 -0.90 11.98 11.60
N GLN A 181 0.07 12.56 12.33
CA GLN A 181 0.54 12.00 13.60
C GLN A 181 -0.60 11.94 14.63
N MET A 182 -0.66 10.83 15.38
CA MET A 182 -1.61 10.72 16.50
C MET A 182 -1.39 11.86 17.51
N ARG A 183 -2.46 12.28 18.19
CA ARG A 183 -2.41 13.39 19.13
C ARG A 183 -2.43 12.94 20.59
N THR A 184 -2.88 11.71 20.79
CA THR A 184 -2.96 11.09 22.11
C THR A 184 -3.38 9.62 21.97
N VAL A 185 -3.19 8.84 23.03
CA VAL A 185 -3.85 7.55 23.24
C VAL A 185 -5.16 7.82 24.02
N TYR A 186 -6.28 7.29 23.54
CA TYR A 186 -7.58 7.50 24.16
C TYR A 186 -7.59 7.03 25.62
N GLY A 187 -7.88 7.94 26.54
CA GLY A 187 -7.93 7.67 27.98
C GLY A 187 -6.56 7.48 28.66
N ASP A 188 -5.46 7.59 27.92
CA ASP A 188 -4.10 7.38 28.44
C ASP A 188 -3.07 8.30 27.75
N HIS A 189 -3.19 9.59 27.99
CA HIS A 189 -2.25 10.57 27.43
C HIS A 189 -0.79 10.37 27.87
N PRO A 190 -0.48 9.97 29.13
CA PRO A 190 0.89 9.69 29.54
C PRO A 190 1.58 8.67 28.62
N ARG A 191 0.90 7.58 28.24
CA ARG A 191 1.44 6.57 27.30
C ARG A 191 1.78 7.12 25.92
N PHE A 192 1.17 8.23 25.51
CA PHE A 192 1.49 8.89 24.25
C PHE A 192 2.79 9.70 24.34
N ILE A 193 3.11 10.20 25.53
CA ILE A 193 4.30 11.02 25.78
C ILE A 193 5.55 10.15 26.00
N ASP A 194 5.40 8.99 26.66
CA ASP A 194 6.46 8.01 26.92
C ASP A 194 6.89 7.25 25.65
#